data_ac5a7a63a0356b9d0ba333337a284eb1
#
_entry.id   ac5a7a63a0356b9d0ba333337a284eb1
#
_cell.length_a   1.000
_cell.length_b   1.000
_cell.length_c   1.000
_cell.angle_alpha   90.00
_cell.angle_beta   90.00
_cell.angle_gamma   90.00
#
_symmetry.space_group_name_H-M   'P 1'
#
loop_
_entity.id
_entity.type
_entity.pdbx_description
1 polymer ?
#
loop_
_entity_poly.entity_id
_entity_poly.type
_entity_poly.pdbx_seq_one_letter_code
_entity_poly.pdbx_strand_id
1 'polypeptide(L)'
;MGESTILKVTVNQEEVIFLETTMTLEKKAGEHTVAFFTGILEPGKDGQENCIVPEVEIEIFDKGIEEVLFRGMVKTVEIGIETADADPLKRVELELVSGTYRLDRKKRDRAFQNTAMNYQAAAELILKNYKGAALLMKQGMGAFPLGQFIIQYQESDWMFLKRLMSRLNQPMIPDNTSAKPQIYVGVIGTGELYEIQPEEENQVQEQYYIEREDEGGHLEYLWTTEKSGLKTRSVGDAVLYRGITYYIKEARIQVQNSSIRHQYRFCRESGFRVHTMHNPYITGLSLPGTVEKVSGDQVQVKLDIDAVEEHNCWYTYSTFYSTFYCMPEIGDRVHLYIPGMREEQAFILNSIRDKVSGRESGGGSFQAGSASAGNETEQQEKHETNKNETNIFSWLSQLSQMPSGSLVAVGLGTSEIPEETQEQEIQEQEINTQKNAKKGTPVQASYSDNGTQSQVPEFDFQNLYNNEDIKVLSTRDKKMIILDDRNGSVSIRYSNGTYIVLKGDGIQINSSGYLHLRANGNISLTADGSMSIKADEQMMLGCKESRFLLIPDGIAIHGTDIKINE
;
A
#
# COMPACT_ATOMS: atom_id res chain seq x y z
N MET A 1 -21.50 -59.11 10.07
CA MET A 1 -20.08 -58.84 10.35
C MET A 1 -19.85 -57.45 9.84
N GLY A 2 -19.54 -56.50 10.73
CA GLY A 2 -19.24 -55.12 10.28
C GLY A 2 -17.97 -55.18 9.41
N GLU A 3 -18.00 -54.48 8.28
CA GLU A 3 -16.82 -54.32 7.44
C GLU A 3 -15.75 -53.62 8.27
N SER A 4 -14.60 -54.24 8.41
CA SER A 4 -13.47 -53.67 9.13
C SER A 4 -12.77 -52.66 8.23
N THR A 5 -12.48 -51.47 8.74
CA THR A 5 -11.70 -50.48 8.04
C THR A 5 -10.25 -50.99 7.89
N ILE A 6 -9.78 -51.15 6.67
CA ILE A 6 -8.42 -51.55 6.35
C ILE A 6 -7.75 -50.43 5.58
N LEU A 7 -6.77 -49.79 6.20
CA LEU A 7 -6.03 -48.70 5.57
C LEU A 7 -4.95 -49.24 4.64
N LYS A 8 -4.93 -48.75 3.41
CA LYS A 8 -3.85 -48.91 2.45
C LYS A 8 -3.05 -47.62 2.38
N VAL A 9 -1.76 -47.68 2.57
CA VAL A 9 -0.85 -46.54 2.48
C VAL A 9 0.04 -46.70 1.25
N THR A 10 0.05 -45.68 0.40
CA THR A 10 0.97 -45.65 -0.74
C THR A 10 1.87 -44.42 -0.62
N VAL A 11 3.14 -44.61 -0.87
CA VAL A 11 4.19 -43.58 -0.88
C VAL A 11 4.78 -43.53 -2.28
N ASN A 12 4.66 -42.39 -2.98
CA ASN A 12 5.05 -42.27 -4.39
C ASN A 12 4.44 -43.35 -5.30
N GLN A 13 3.17 -43.74 -5.04
CA GLN A 13 2.44 -44.80 -5.74
C GLN A 13 2.89 -46.26 -5.44
N GLU A 14 3.84 -46.47 -4.55
CA GLU A 14 4.22 -47.77 -4.05
C GLU A 14 3.53 -48.06 -2.71
N GLU A 15 2.99 -49.28 -2.55
CA GLU A 15 2.30 -49.67 -1.33
C GLU A 15 3.30 -49.97 -0.22
N VAL A 16 3.11 -49.30 0.93
CA VAL A 16 3.83 -49.60 2.18
C VAL A 16 2.88 -50.34 3.10
N ILE A 17 3.30 -51.55 3.57
CA ILE A 17 2.45 -52.42 4.36
C ILE A 17 2.67 -52.16 5.84
N PHE A 18 1.59 -51.79 6.51
CA PHE A 18 1.55 -51.59 7.95
C PHE A 18 0.60 -52.58 8.62
N LEU A 19 1.03 -53.01 9.80
CA LEU A 19 0.19 -53.71 10.77
C LEU A 19 -0.32 -52.67 11.79
N GLU A 20 -1.45 -52.96 12.43
CA GLU A 20 -1.98 -52.12 13.54
C GLU A 20 -2.00 -50.60 13.24
N THR A 21 -2.75 -50.23 12.25
CA THR A 21 -2.83 -48.82 11.84
C THR A 21 -3.83 -48.02 12.67
N THR A 22 -3.44 -46.81 13.02
CA THR A 22 -4.36 -45.77 13.52
C THR A 22 -4.22 -44.50 12.70
N MET A 23 -5.32 -43.76 12.57
CA MET A 23 -5.30 -42.48 11.86
C MET A 23 -6.28 -41.48 12.50
N THR A 24 -5.87 -40.24 12.59
CA THR A 24 -6.76 -39.09 12.84
C THR A 24 -6.60 -38.09 11.71
N LEU A 25 -7.69 -37.80 10.99
CA LEU A 25 -7.74 -36.83 9.91
C LEU A 25 -8.58 -35.65 10.35
N GLU A 26 -8.02 -34.45 10.27
CA GLU A 26 -8.68 -33.19 10.64
C GLU A 26 -8.75 -32.25 9.44
N LYS A 27 -9.98 -31.83 9.11
CA LYS A 27 -10.32 -30.91 8.03
C LYS A 27 -11.06 -29.74 8.64
N LYS A 28 -10.60 -28.51 8.38
CA LYS A 28 -11.25 -27.30 8.87
C LYS A 28 -11.20 -26.19 7.83
N ALA A 29 -12.29 -25.43 7.72
CA ALA A 29 -12.33 -24.27 6.84
C ALA A 29 -11.26 -23.25 7.24
N GLY A 30 -10.46 -22.79 6.28
CA GLY A 30 -9.38 -21.83 6.48
C GLY A 30 -8.07 -22.41 7.00
N GLU A 31 -7.94 -23.73 7.17
CA GLU A 31 -6.73 -24.38 7.65
C GLU A 31 -6.31 -25.52 6.72
N HIS A 32 -5.01 -25.85 6.69
CA HIS A 32 -4.57 -27.03 5.96
C HIS A 32 -5.18 -28.29 6.57
N THR A 33 -5.54 -29.25 5.72
CA THR A 33 -5.91 -30.58 6.22
C THR A 33 -4.68 -31.26 6.81
N VAL A 34 -4.85 -31.81 8.01
CA VAL A 34 -3.78 -32.53 8.72
C VAL A 34 -4.24 -33.95 9.00
N ALA A 35 -3.35 -34.92 8.84
CA ALA A 35 -3.57 -36.28 9.28
C ALA A 35 -2.40 -36.78 10.13
N PHE A 36 -2.74 -37.42 11.22
CA PHE A 36 -1.80 -38.15 12.07
C PHE A 36 -2.00 -39.64 11.82
N PHE A 37 -0.97 -40.32 11.39
CA PHE A 37 -0.99 -41.74 11.10
C PHE A 37 0.07 -42.45 11.94
N THR A 38 -0.28 -43.56 12.52
CA THR A 38 0.65 -44.47 13.20
C THR A 38 0.43 -45.88 12.69
N GLY A 39 1.53 -46.59 12.42
CA GLY A 39 1.46 -47.99 12.00
C GLY A 39 2.75 -48.71 12.32
N ILE A 40 2.67 -50.03 12.42
CA ILE A 40 3.81 -50.92 12.59
C ILE A 40 4.17 -51.47 11.21
N LEU A 41 5.44 -51.31 10.77
CA LEU A 41 5.90 -51.88 9.50
C LEU A 41 5.88 -53.40 9.58
N GLU A 42 5.44 -54.06 8.49
CA GLU A 42 5.45 -55.52 8.38
C GLU A 42 6.89 -56.07 8.52
N PRO A 43 7.12 -57.04 9.42
CA PRO A 43 8.43 -57.67 9.55
C PRO A 43 8.93 -58.27 8.22
N GLY A 44 10.20 -58.11 7.95
CA GLY A 44 10.81 -58.61 6.71
C GLY A 44 10.68 -57.69 5.50
N LYS A 45 10.12 -56.50 5.66
CA LYS A 45 10.06 -55.45 4.68
C LYS A 45 11.04 -54.30 4.98
N ASP A 46 12.26 -54.70 5.39
CA ASP A 46 13.32 -53.75 5.72
C ASP A 46 13.62 -52.79 4.56
N GLY A 47 13.76 -51.52 4.88
CA GLY A 47 14.07 -50.48 3.93
C GLY A 47 12.84 -49.73 3.42
N GLN A 48 11.59 -50.15 3.65
CA GLN A 48 10.39 -49.39 3.28
C GLN A 48 10.31 -48.04 4.02
N GLU A 49 10.85 -47.98 5.24
CA GLU A 49 10.94 -46.75 6.00
C GLU A 49 11.77 -45.66 5.29
N ASN A 50 12.75 -46.04 4.46
CA ASN A 50 13.63 -45.09 3.79
C ASN A 50 12.94 -44.29 2.67
N CYS A 51 11.80 -44.77 2.16
CA CYS A 51 11.00 -44.03 1.19
C CYS A 51 10.04 -43.02 1.86
N ILE A 52 9.84 -43.15 3.20
CA ILE A 52 8.93 -42.26 3.95
C ILE A 52 9.78 -41.15 4.55
N VAL A 53 9.88 -40.04 3.82
CA VAL A 53 10.66 -38.86 4.24
C VAL A 53 9.78 -37.60 4.10
N PRO A 54 10.12 -36.50 4.78
CA PRO A 54 9.41 -35.25 4.61
C PRO A 54 9.29 -34.84 3.14
N GLU A 55 8.14 -34.26 2.78
CA GLU A 55 7.78 -33.79 1.44
C GLU A 55 7.41 -34.85 0.39
N VAL A 56 7.55 -36.13 0.72
CA VAL A 56 7.09 -37.21 -0.15
C VAL A 56 5.56 -37.23 -0.23
N GLU A 57 5.03 -37.55 -1.40
CA GLU A 57 3.57 -37.67 -1.59
C GLU A 57 3.08 -39.00 -1.00
N ILE A 58 1.98 -38.92 -0.22
CA ILE A 58 1.36 -40.05 0.43
C ILE A 58 -0.14 -40.07 0.17
N GLU A 59 -0.68 -41.26 -0.01
CA GLU A 59 -2.11 -41.50 -0.10
C GLU A 59 -2.54 -42.56 0.91
N ILE A 60 -3.63 -42.32 1.62
CA ILE A 60 -4.26 -43.27 2.52
C ILE A 60 -5.64 -43.59 1.97
N PHE A 61 -5.89 -44.84 1.68
CA PHE A 61 -7.09 -45.39 1.09
C PHE A 61 -7.76 -46.35 2.05
N ASP A 62 -9.09 -46.26 2.23
CA ASP A 62 -9.88 -47.26 2.95
C ASP A 62 -10.37 -48.35 1.98
N LYS A 63 -9.87 -49.54 2.13
CA LYS A 63 -10.27 -50.69 1.30
C LYS A 63 -11.72 -51.15 1.56
N GLY A 64 -12.25 -50.84 2.74
CA GLY A 64 -13.61 -51.33 3.14
C GLY A 64 -14.69 -50.58 2.38
N ILE A 65 -14.54 -49.26 2.20
CA ILE A 65 -15.49 -48.38 1.48
C ILE A 65 -14.97 -47.92 0.13
N GLU A 66 -13.79 -48.37 -0.28
CA GLU A 66 -13.15 -47.98 -1.53
C GLU A 66 -13.01 -46.46 -1.70
N GLU A 67 -12.49 -45.79 -0.66
CA GLU A 67 -12.37 -44.34 -0.63
C GLU A 67 -10.95 -43.86 -0.33
N VAL A 68 -10.50 -42.83 -1.02
CA VAL A 68 -9.29 -42.06 -0.65
C VAL A 68 -9.63 -41.15 0.52
N LEU A 69 -9.13 -41.49 1.71
CA LEU A 69 -9.33 -40.68 2.90
C LEU A 69 -8.46 -39.43 2.90
N PHE A 70 -7.21 -39.59 2.46
CA PHE A 70 -6.22 -38.51 2.43
C PHE A 70 -5.21 -38.70 1.31
N ARG A 71 -4.88 -37.60 0.63
CA ARG A 71 -3.74 -37.49 -0.29
C ARG A 71 -3.03 -36.18 -0.03
N GLY A 72 -1.74 -36.24 0.26
CA GLY A 72 -0.95 -35.05 0.62
C GLY A 72 0.53 -35.34 0.70
N MET A 73 1.20 -34.75 1.67
CA MET A 73 2.63 -34.86 1.88
C MET A 73 2.94 -35.26 3.32
N VAL A 74 4.06 -35.94 3.50
CA VAL A 74 4.64 -36.15 4.82
C VAL A 74 5.29 -34.85 5.29
N LYS A 75 4.86 -34.33 6.43
CA LYS A 75 5.47 -33.15 7.08
C LYS A 75 6.57 -33.60 8.04
N THR A 76 6.26 -34.54 8.93
CA THR A 76 7.23 -35.14 9.83
C THR A 76 7.07 -36.65 9.84
N VAL A 77 8.17 -37.36 10.07
CA VAL A 77 8.22 -38.80 10.26
C VAL A 77 9.05 -39.11 11.49
N GLU A 78 8.50 -39.95 12.37
CA GLU A 78 9.20 -40.48 13.52
C GLU A 78 9.21 -42.01 13.43
N ILE A 79 10.34 -42.64 13.63
CA ILE A 79 10.51 -44.10 13.56
C ILE A 79 11.05 -44.57 14.90
N GLY A 80 10.21 -45.30 15.62
CA GLY A 80 10.56 -45.95 16.87
C GLY A 80 10.82 -47.46 16.68
N ILE A 81 11.65 -48.06 17.53
CA ILE A 81 11.86 -49.50 17.60
C ILE A 81 11.16 -50.00 18.85
N GLU A 82 10.15 -50.86 18.68
CA GLU A 82 9.51 -51.58 19.78
C GLU A 82 10.25 -52.93 19.96
N THR A 83 10.88 -53.11 21.10
CA THR A 83 11.48 -54.39 21.45
C THR A 83 10.45 -55.29 22.10
N ALA A 84 9.87 -56.16 21.31
CA ALA A 84 9.12 -57.33 21.82
C ALA A 84 9.87 -58.58 21.38
N ASP A 85 10.25 -59.41 22.34
CA ASP A 85 10.80 -60.74 22.22
C ASP A 85 11.31 -61.20 20.83
N ALA A 86 12.56 -61.07 20.51
CA ALA A 86 13.32 -61.63 19.38
C ALA A 86 13.33 -60.84 18.04
N ASP A 87 12.25 -60.21 17.59
CA ASP A 87 12.23 -59.40 16.35
C ASP A 87 11.82 -57.97 16.64
N PRO A 88 12.69 -56.96 16.41
CA PRO A 88 12.35 -55.57 16.63
C PRO A 88 11.30 -55.09 15.63
N LEU A 89 10.16 -54.65 16.12
CA LEU A 89 9.11 -54.04 15.32
C LEU A 89 9.41 -52.56 15.14
N LYS A 90 9.24 -52.04 13.92
CA LYS A 90 9.40 -50.60 13.61
C LYS A 90 8.03 -49.93 13.63
N ARG A 91 7.82 -49.03 14.60
CA ARG A 91 6.67 -48.15 14.64
C ARG A 91 7.00 -46.87 13.86
N VAL A 92 6.11 -46.48 12.96
CA VAL A 92 6.19 -45.24 12.18
C VAL A 92 5.06 -44.32 12.57
N GLU A 93 5.40 -43.09 12.95
CA GLU A 93 4.47 -42.04 13.25
C GLU A 93 4.64 -40.91 12.23
N LEU A 94 3.55 -40.53 11.57
CA LEU A 94 3.54 -39.53 10.48
C LEU A 94 2.61 -38.38 10.82
N GLU A 95 3.13 -37.16 10.69
CA GLU A 95 2.30 -35.99 10.54
C GLU A 95 2.20 -35.64 9.04
N LEU A 96 0.99 -35.64 8.52
CA LEU A 96 0.71 -35.48 7.11
C LEU A 96 -0.06 -34.17 6.90
N VAL A 97 0.19 -33.49 5.78
CA VAL A 97 -0.48 -32.23 5.43
C VAL A 97 -0.93 -32.23 3.99
N SER A 98 -2.06 -31.57 3.71
CA SER A 98 -2.57 -31.38 2.35
C SER A 98 -1.58 -30.67 1.44
N GLY A 99 -1.70 -30.84 0.13
CA GLY A 99 -0.84 -30.21 -0.87
C GLY A 99 -0.78 -28.69 -0.79
N THR A 100 -1.81 -28.06 -0.20
CA THR A 100 -1.87 -26.60 0.04
C THR A 100 -0.78 -26.08 0.98
N TYR A 101 -0.19 -26.94 1.82
CA TYR A 101 0.94 -26.57 2.68
C TYR A 101 2.18 -26.11 1.89
N ARG A 102 2.30 -26.48 0.62
CA ARG A 102 3.35 -25.96 -0.27
C ARG A 102 3.31 -24.44 -0.40
N LEU A 103 2.11 -23.84 -0.28
CA LEU A 103 1.90 -22.39 -0.32
C LEU A 103 2.35 -21.68 0.96
N ASP A 104 2.49 -22.42 2.06
CA ASP A 104 2.81 -21.81 3.38
C ASP A 104 4.31 -21.88 3.73
N ARG A 105 5.12 -22.51 2.89
CA ARG A 105 6.54 -22.78 3.18
C ARG A 105 7.49 -21.59 3.01
N LYS A 106 7.10 -20.60 2.19
CA LYS A 106 7.99 -19.49 1.84
C LYS A 106 7.25 -18.16 1.93
N LYS A 107 7.80 -17.24 2.72
CA LYS A 107 7.36 -15.85 2.77
C LYS A 107 7.79 -15.10 1.50
N ARG A 108 6.99 -14.14 1.09
CA ARG A 108 7.23 -13.32 -0.11
C ARG A 108 6.80 -11.89 0.13
N ASP A 109 7.36 -11.00 -0.71
CA ASP A 109 7.02 -9.58 -0.74
C ASP A 109 6.59 -9.24 -2.17
N ARG A 110 5.36 -8.73 -2.34
CA ARG A 110 4.77 -8.35 -3.63
C ARG A 110 3.72 -7.26 -3.42
N ALA A 111 3.68 -6.31 -4.34
CA ALA A 111 2.65 -5.27 -4.37
C ALA A 111 1.69 -5.48 -5.54
N PHE A 112 0.41 -5.21 -5.31
CA PHE A 112 -0.66 -5.26 -6.30
C PHE A 112 -1.28 -3.87 -6.39
N GLN A 113 -0.91 -3.12 -7.41
CA GLN A 113 -1.33 -1.75 -7.63
C GLN A 113 -2.38 -1.61 -8.74
N ASN A 114 -2.67 -2.69 -9.49
CA ASN A 114 -3.76 -2.69 -10.46
C ASN A 114 -5.10 -2.91 -9.74
N THR A 115 -5.79 -1.83 -9.39
CA THR A 115 -7.08 -1.86 -8.69
C THR A 115 -8.21 -2.48 -9.53
N ALA A 116 -8.07 -2.52 -10.86
CA ALA A 116 -9.02 -3.16 -11.77
C ALA A 116 -8.82 -4.68 -11.86
N MET A 117 -7.67 -5.20 -11.43
CA MET A 117 -7.42 -6.65 -11.35
C MET A 117 -8.47 -7.29 -10.44
N ASN A 118 -9.05 -8.40 -10.87
CA ASN A 118 -10.02 -9.11 -10.05
C ASN A 118 -9.35 -10.13 -9.11
N TYR A 119 -10.10 -10.59 -8.08
CA TYR A 119 -9.60 -11.53 -7.09
C TYR A 119 -9.14 -12.86 -7.68
N GLN A 120 -9.83 -13.35 -8.73
CA GLN A 120 -9.46 -14.59 -9.43
C GLN A 120 -8.08 -14.43 -10.08
N ALA A 121 -7.86 -13.35 -10.85
CA ALA A 121 -6.60 -13.10 -11.53
C ALA A 121 -5.43 -12.91 -10.54
N ALA A 122 -5.66 -12.21 -9.43
CA ALA A 122 -4.66 -12.06 -8.38
C ALA A 122 -4.25 -13.41 -7.76
N ALA A 123 -5.23 -14.27 -7.47
CA ALA A 123 -4.97 -15.61 -6.95
C ALA A 123 -4.24 -16.49 -7.97
N GLU A 124 -4.64 -16.48 -9.22
CA GLU A 124 -4.00 -17.25 -10.30
C GLU A 124 -2.54 -16.83 -10.51
N LEU A 125 -2.25 -15.53 -10.43
CA LEU A 125 -0.87 -15.01 -10.51
C LEU A 125 0.03 -15.65 -9.44
N ILE A 126 -0.49 -15.79 -8.23
CA ILE A 126 0.24 -16.42 -7.12
C ILE A 126 0.41 -17.91 -7.37
N LEU A 127 -0.69 -18.60 -7.73
CA LEU A 127 -0.71 -20.05 -7.92
C LEU A 127 0.10 -20.53 -9.11
N LYS A 128 0.35 -19.67 -10.10
CA LYS A 128 1.20 -19.97 -11.28
C LYS A 128 2.58 -20.52 -10.91
N ASN A 129 3.08 -20.18 -9.71
CA ASN A 129 4.37 -20.65 -9.23
C ASN A 129 4.35 -22.10 -8.70
N TYR A 130 3.18 -22.74 -8.64
CA TYR A 130 2.98 -24.06 -8.06
C TYR A 130 2.39 -25.02 -9.09
N LYS A 131 3.13 -26.07 -9.39
CA LYS A 131 2.71 -27.06 -10.42
C LYS A 131 1.41 -27.74 -10.02
N GLY A 132 0.40 -27.61 -10.87
CA GLY A 132 -0.92 -28.23 -10.68
C GLY A 132 -1.76 -27.60 -9.57
N ALA A 133 -1.38 -26.40 -9.11
CA ALA A 133 -2.23 -25.62 -8.22
C ALA A 133 -3.48 -25.13 -8.96
N ALA A 134 -4.60 -25.12 -8.25
CA ALA A 134 -5.87 -24.61 -8.74
C ALA A 134 -6.66 -23.95 -7.62
N LEU A 135 -7.44 -22.94 -7.99
CA LEU A 135 -8.37 -22.28 -7.08
C LEU A 135 -9.72 -22.14 -7.76
N LEU A 136 -10.75 -22.63 -7.12
CA LEU A 136 -12.14 -22.54 -7.56
C LEU A 136 -12.90 -21.65 -6.58
N MET A 137 -13.41 -20.52 -7.09
CA MET A 137 -14.23 -19.61 -6.30
C MET A 137 -15.72 -19.89 -6.51
N LYS A 138 -16.52 -19.65 -5.49
CA LYS A 138 -17.98 -19.62 -5.61
C LYS A 138 -18.37 -18.65 -6.72
N GLN A 139 -19.38 -19.04 -7.52
CA GLN A 139 -19.79 -18.31 -8.72
C GLN A 139 -19.98 -16.80 -8.47
N GLY A 140 -19.37 -15.99 -9.32
CA GLY A 140 -19.44 -14.53 -9.31
C GLY A 140 -18.45 -13.83 -8.38
N MET A 141 -17.87 -14.51 -7.40
CA MET A 141 -16.98 -13.87 -6.42
C MET A 141 -15.62 -13.48 -6.98
N GLY A 142 -15.07 -14.30 -7.86
CA GLY A 142 -13.75 -14.03 -8.45
C GLY A 142 -13.71 -12.81 -9.37
N ALA A 143 -14.86 -12.34 -9.86
CA ALA A 143 -14.98 -11.21 -10.77
C ALA A 143 -14.89 -9.84 -10.08
N PHE A 144 -15.02 -9.76 -8.76
CA PHE A 144 -14.89 -8.49 -8.04
C PHE A 144 -13.47 -7.94 -8.21
N PRO A 145 -13.32 -6.61 -8.50
CA PRO A 145 -12.01 -5.98 -8.56
C PRO A 145 -11.39 -5.86 -7.18
N LEU A 146 -10.06 -5.81 -7.11
CA LEU A 146 -9.32 -5.56 -5.86
C LEU A 146 -9.71 -4.20 -5.25
N GLY A 147 -9.97 -3.19 -6.10
CA GLY A 147 -10.51 -1.90 -5.74
C GLY A 147 -9.53 -0.96 -5.02
N GLN A 148 -8.41 -1.48 -4.55
CA GLN A 148 -7.41 -0.74 -3.79
C GLN A 148 -6.02 -1.36 -3.92
N PHE A 149 -5.01 -0.64 -3.43
CA PHE A 149 -3.67 -1.17 -3.22
C PHE A 149 -3.69 -2.32 -2.21
N ILE A 150 -3.00 -3.42 -2.55
CA ILE A 150 -2.84 -4.58 -1.68
C ILE A 150 -1.38 -5.01 -1.71
N ILE A 151 -0.82 -5.36 -0.56
CA ILE A 151 0.56 -5.81 -0.45
C ILE A 151 0.65 -7.15 0.29
N GLN A 152 1.38 -8.09 -0.27
CA GLN A 152 1.92 -9.24 0.46
C GLN A 152 3.29 -8.82 1.00
N TYR A 153 3.49 -8.88 2.31
CA TYR A 153 4.76 -8.54 2.93
C TYR A 153 5.03 -9.45 4.12
N GLN A 154 6.17 -10.14 4.09
CA GLN A 154 6.57 -11.13 5.10
C GLN A 154 5.49 -12.20 5.36
N GLU A 155 4.64 -12.45 4.40
CA GLU A 155 3.58 -13.47 4.42
C GLU A 155 3.88 -14.60 3.45
N SER A 156 3.47 -15.83 3.81
CA SER A 156 3.41 -16.93 2.87
C SER A 156 2.30 -16.70 1.83
N ASP A 157 2.34 -17.44 0.71
CA ASP A 157 1.29 -17.36 -0.29
C ASP A 157 -0.06 -17.86 0.25
N TRP A 158 -0.04 -18.84 1.17
CA TRP A 158 -1.25 -19.30 1.87
C TRP A 158 -1.86 -18.21 2.75
N MET A 159 -1.07 -17.59 3.62
CA MET A 159 -1.55 -16.54 4.52
C MET A 159 -2.05 -15.33 3.75
N PHE A 160 -1.35 -14.94 2.68
CA PHE A 160 -1.78 -13.84 1.82
C PHE A 160 -3.10 -14.13 1.10
N LEU A 161 -3.24 -15.32 0.48
CA LEU A 161 -4.51 -15.74 -0.15
C LEU A 161 -5.65 -15.76 0.86
N LYS A 162 -5.40 -16.30 2.06
CA LYS A 162 -6.39 -16.34 3.15
C LYS A 162 -6.85 -14.92 3.54
N ARG A 163 -5.91 -13.99 3.67
CA ARG A 163 -6.19 -12.58 3.95
C ARG A 163 -6.91 -11.91 2.77
N LEU A 164 -6.52 -12.21 1.54
CA LEU A 164 -7.17 -11.69 0.35
C LEU A 164 -8.65 -12.14 0.28
N MET A 165 -8.93 -13.44 0.50
CA MET A 165 -10.29 -13.99 0.48
C MET A 165 -11.14 -13.54 1.67
N SER A 166 -10.51 -13.19 2.80
CA SER A 166 -11.21 -12.65 3.96
C SER A 166 -11.91 -11.31 3.66
N ARG A 167 -11.42 -10.54 2.68
CA ARG A 167 -12.07 -9.30 2.20
C ARG A 167 -13.41 -9.57 1.49
N LEU A 168 -13.57 -10.78 0.96
CA LEU A 168 -14.83 -11.27 0.40
C LEU A 168 -15.70 -11.98 1.46
N ASN A 169 -15.28 -11.97 2.73
CA ASN A 169 -15.90 -12.72 3.84
C ASN A 169 -15.98 -14.23 3.55
N GLN A 170 -15.04 -14.79 2.80
CA GLN A 170 -15.07 -16.20 2.39
C GLN A 170 -13.90 -16.99 2.98
N PRO A 171 -14.14 -18.21 3.46
CA PRO A 171 -13.08 -19.11 3.86
C PRO A 171 -12.40 -19.73 2.65
N MET A 172 -11.14 -20.12 2.82
CA MET A 172 -10.44 -21.04 1.92
C MET A 172 -10.61 -22.46 2.45
N ILE A 173 -10.93 -23.39 1.58
CA ILE A 173 -11.11 -24.80 1.91
C ILE A 173 -10.12 -25.60 1.09
N PRO A 174 -9.10 -26.23 1.71
CA PRO A 174 -8.14 -27.06 0.98
C PRO A 174 -8.78 -28.36 0.54
N ASP A 175 -8.45 -28.80 -0.66
CA ASP A 175 -8.74 -30.17 -1.11
C ASP A 175 -7.74 -31.16 -0.48
N ASN A 176 -8.22 -32.24 0.05
CA ASN A 176 -7.42 -33.32 0.64
C ASN A 176 -7.37 -34.59 -0.23
N THR A 177 -7.97 -34.57 -1.42
CA THR A 177 -7.95 -35.68 -2.40
C THR A 177 -6.85 -35.54 -3.42
N SER A 178 -6.07 -34.44 -3.35
CA SER A 178 -4.93 -34.17 -4.22
C SER A 178 -3.70 -33.76 -3.42
N ALA A 179 -2.53 -34.28 -3.77
CA ALA A 179 -1.25 -33.83 -3.24
C ALA A 179 -0.79 -32.48 -3.81
N LYS A 180 -1.55 -31.92 -4.78
CA LYS A 180 -1.32 -30.59 -5.36
C LYS A 180 -2.09 -29.53 -4.60
N PRO A 181 -1.63 -28.25 -4.60
CA PRO A 181 -2.37 -27.16 -3.98
C PRO A 181 -3.70 -26.91 -4.70
N GLN A 182 -4.78 -27.47 -4.21
CA GLN A 182 -6.12 -27.21 -4.71
C GLN A 182 -6.97 -26.59 -3.62
N ILE A 183 -7.68 -25.49 -3.95
CA ILE A 183 -8.37 -24.64 -2.98
C ILE A 183 -9.76 -24.31 -3.50
N TYR A 184 -10.75 -24.45 -2.65
CA TYR A 184 -12.09 -23.91 -2.84
C TYR A 184 -12.24 -22.63 -2.02
N VAL A 185 -12.86 -21.60 -2.58
CA VAL A 185 -13.14 -20.34 -1.88
C VAL A 185 -14.65 -20.18 -1.74
N GLY A 186 -15.10 -20.11 -0.50
CA GLY A 186 -16.51 -20.16 -0.15
C GLY A 186 -17.06 -21.59 -0.11
N VAL A 187 -18.31 -21.71 0.26
CA VAL A 187 -19.00 -23.00 0.35
C VAL A 187 -19.50 -23.38 -1.05
N ILE A 188 -18.90 -24.37 -1.67
CA ILE A 188 -19.21 -24.78 -3.06
C ILE A 188 -20.07 -26.05 -3.08
N GLY A 189 -19.97 -26.90 -2.03
CA GLY A 189 -20.69 -28.18 -1.97
C GLY A 189 -20.21 -29.16 -3.04
N THR A 190 -19.12 -29.87 -2.75
CA THR A 190 -18.50 -30.78 -3.73
C THR A 190 -19.03 -32.20 -3.67
N GLY A 191 -19.74 -32.55 -2.60
CA GLY A 191 -20.24 -33.89 -2.34
C GLY A 191 -21.76 -34.05 -2.52
N GLU A 192 -22.20 -35.30 -2.43
CA GLU A 192 -23.60 -35.62 -2.39
C GLU A 192 -24.24 -35.09 -1.09
N LEU A 193 -25.50 -34.62 -1.16
CA LEU A 193 -26.28 -34.23 0.00
C LEU A 193 -26.48 -35.47 0.90
N TYR A 194 -26.06 -35.36 2.15
CA TYR A 194 -26.35 -36.41 3.16
C TYR A 194 -27.49 -35.97 4.05
N GLU A 195 -28.52 -36.82 4.20
CA GLU A 195 -29.60 -36.60 5.11
C GLU A 195 -29.37 -37.36 6.41
N ILE A 196 -29.30 -36.66 7.53
CA ILE A 196 -29.22 -37.26 8.85
C ILE A 196 -30.56 -37.89 9.16
N GLN A 197 -30.55 -39.20 9.33
CA GLN A 197 -31.79 -39.97 9.58
C GLN A 197 -32.28 -39.74 11.01
N PRO A 198 -33.59 -39.91 11.29
CA PRO A 198 -34.17 -39.70 12.64
C PRO A 198 -33.47 -40.53 13.73
N GLU A 199 -32.99 -41.72 13.41
CA GLU A 199 -32.28 -42.59 14.34
C GLU A 199 -30.87 -42.04 14.71
N GLU A 200 -30.32 -41.18 13.88
CA GLU A 200 -29.01 -40.53 14.05
C GLU A 200 -29.12 -39.18 14.77
N GLU A 201 -30.31 -38.62 14.91
CA GLU A 201 -30.52 -37.30 15.53
C GLU A 201 -30.06 -37.22 16.99
N ASN A 202 -30.10 -38.31 17.72
CA ASN A 202 -29.63 -38.40 19.11
C ASN A 202 -28.08 -38.29 19.22
N GLN A 203 -27.36 -38.39 18.10
CA GLN A 203 -25.91 -38.24 17.99
C GLN A 203 -25.51 -36.79 17.63
N VAL A 204 -26.47 -35.87 17.46
CA VAL A 204 -26.27 -34.48 17.13
C VAL A 204 -26.36 -33.62 18.38
N GLN A 205 -25.32 -32.84 18.63
CA GLN A 205 -25.26 -31.86 19.71
C GLN A 205 -25.36 -30.45 19.13
N GLU A 206 -26.20 -29.61 19.74
CA GLU A 206 -26.37 -28.21 19.35
C GLU A 206 -25.41 -27.32 20.17
N GLN A 207 -24.72 -26.41 19.50
CA GLN A 207 -23.80 -25.44 20.11
C GLN A 207 -24.08 -24.06 19.53
N TYR A 208 -24.13 -23.06 20.41
CA TYR A 208 -24.31 -21.67 20.01
C TYR A 208 -23.01 -20.89 20.23
N TYR A 209 -22.51 -20.23 19.18
CA TYR A 209 -21.29 -19.44 19.22
C TYR A 209 -21.64 -17.96 19.13
N ILE A 210 -21.06 -17.14 20.02
CA ILE A 210 -21.06 -15.68 19.98
C ILE A 210 -19.64 -15.27 19.65
N GLU A 211 -19.41 -14.77 18.42
CA GLU A 211 -18.05 -14.36 18.00
C GLU A 211 -17.72 -12.94 18.41
N ARG A 212 -18.69 -12.01 18.33
CA ARG A 212 -18.59 -10.62 18.79
C ARG A 212 -19.96 -10.09 19.21
N GLU A 213 -19.98 -9.09 20.09
CA GLU A 213 -21.22 -8.49 20.59
C GLU A 213 -22.06 -7.82 19.50
N ASP A 214 -21.42 -7.26 18.46
CA ASP A 214 -22.04 -6.50 17.37
C ASP A 214 -22.50 -7.36 16.17
N GLU A 215 -22.05 -8.61 16.05
CA GLU A 215 -22.33 -9.46 14.90
C GLU A 215 -23.36 -10.57 15.17
N GLY A 216 -23.78 -10.70 16.41
CA GLY A 216 -24.66 -11.80 16.83
C GLY A 216 -23.95 -13.15 16.83
N GLY A 217 -24.68 -14.20 17.22
CA GLY A 217 -24.16 -15.55 17.24
C GLY A 217 -24.71 -16.40 16.10
N HIS A 218 -24.11 -17.57 15.92
CA HIS A 218 -24.62 -18.58 15.00
C HIS A 218 -24.68 -19.94 15.66
N LEU A 219 -25.60 -20.78 15.18
CA LEU A 219 -25.78 -22.17 15.64
C LEU A 219 -24.86 -23.07 14.83
N GLU A 220 -24.15 -23.94 15.54
CA GLU A 220 -23.42 -25.08 14.99
C GLU A 220 -23.94 -26.38 15.60
N TYR A 221 -23.85 -27.43 14.85
CA TYR A 221 -24.23 -28.76 15.24
C TYR A 221 -23.04 -29.70 15.15
N LEU A 222 -22.76 -30.46 16.18
CA LEU A 222 -21.74 -31.51 16.20
C LEU A 222 -22.41 -32.86 16.08
N TRP A 223 -22.23 -33.54 14.96
CA TRP A 223 -22.71 -34.89 14.72
C TRP A 223 -21.54 -35.86 14.84
N THR A 224 -21.70 -36.89 15.69
CA THR A 224 -20.72 -37.95 15.92
C THR A 224 -21.34 -39.30 15.59
N THR A 225 -20.73 -40.09 14.70
CA THR A 225 -21.25 -41.40 14.32
C THR A 225 -20.09 -42.40 14.07
N GLU A 226 -20.36 -43.65 14.38
CA GLU A 226 -19.50 -44.81 14.11
C GLU A 226 -20.16 -45.78 13.11
N LYS A 227 -21.07 -45.26 12.29
CA LYS A 227 -21.80 -46.03 11.30
C LYS A 227 -20.83 -46.62 10.27
N SER A 228 -20.82 -47.96 10.20
CA SER A 228 -20.01 -48.70 9.24
C SER A 228 -20.45 -48.42 7.80
N GLY A 229 -19.50 -48.35 6.88
CA GLY A 229 -19.76 -48.11 5.47
C GLY A 229 -20.18 -46.67 5.12
N LEU A 230 -20.08 -45.72 6.05
CA LEU A 230 -20.33 -44.34 5.80
C LEU A 230 -19.11 -43.71 5.12
N LYS A 231 -19.29 -43.19 3.88
CA LYS A 231 -18.24 -42.40 3.20
C LYS A 231 -17.94 -41.11 3.98
N THR A 232 -16.67 -40.73 3.97
CA THR A 232 -16.24 -39.51 4.63
C THR A 232 -16.77 -38.26 3.91
N ARG A 233 -17.10 -37.25 4.68
CA ARG A 233 -17.53 -35.94 4.16
C ARG A 233 -16.39 -34.93 4.25
N SER A 234 -16.41 -34.01 3.31
CA SER A 234 -15.45 -32.92 3.27
C SER A 234 -16.05 -31.61 3.76
N VAL A 235 -15.16 -30.69 4.14
CA VAL A 235 -15.58 -29.32 4.46
C VAL A 235 -16.27 -28.70 3.25
N GLY A 236 -17.43 -28.08 3.47
CA GLY A 236 -18.27 -27.52 2.41
C GLY A 236 -19.35 -28.45 1.88
N ASP A 237 -19.32 -29.76 2.20
CA ASP A 237 -20.38 -30.69 1.82
C ASP A 237 -21.71 -30.38 2.53
N ALA A 238 -22.80 -30.61 1.80
CA ALA A 238 -24.14 -30.32 2.29
C ALA A 238 -24.70 -31.46 3.18
N VAL A 239 -25.33 -31.08 4.27
CA VAL A 239 -26.03 -31.97 5.20
C VAL A 239 -27.46 -31.48 5.38
N LEU A 240 -28.44 -32.36 5.16
CA LEU A 240 -29.83 -32.10 5.48
C LEU A 240 -30.14 -32.58 6.91
N TYR A 241 -30.50 -31.65 7.78
CA TYR A 241 -30.85 -31.93 9.15
C TYR A 241 -32.16 -31.23 9.50
N ARG A 242 -33.16 -32.00 9.93
CA ARG A 242 -34.54 -31.53 10.23
C ARG A 242 -35.12 -30.66 9.11
N GLY A 243 -34.95 -31.09 7.85
CA GLY A 243 -35.47 -30.41 6.68
C GLY A 243 -34.75 -29.10 6.29
N ILE A 244 -33.62 -28.79 6.92
CA ILE A 244 -32.82 -27.61 6.64
C ILE A 244 -31.44 -28.05 6.14
N THR A 245 -30.94 -27.40 5.05
CA THR A 245 -29.62 -27.64 4.53
C THR A 245 -28.58 -26.84 5.32
N TYR A 246 -27.56 -27.52 5.77
CA TYR A 246 -26.36 -27.01 6.43
C TYR A 246 -25.13 -27.46 5.66
N TYR A 247 -23.96 -26.95 6.05
CA TYR A 247 -22.68 -27.30 5.42
C TYR A 247 -21.64 -27.66 6.49
N ILE A 248 -20.82 -28.64 6.20
CA ILE A 248 -19.76 -29.11 7.09
C ILE A 248 -18.65 -28.07 7.16
N LYS A 249 -18.41 -27.52 8.35
CA LYS A 249 -17.35 -26.52 8.66
C LYS A 249 -16.06 -27.19 9.12
N GLU A 250 -16.19 -28.29 9.87
CA GLU A 250 -15.08 -29.11 10.37
C GLU A 250 -15.43 -30.58 10.26
N ALA A 251 -14.43 -31.39 9.92
CA ALA A 251 -14.57 -32.85 9.92
C ALA A 251 -13.36 -33.48 10.60
N ARG A 252 -13.59 -34.39 11.53
CA ARG A 252 -12.58 -35.20 12.18
C ARG A 252 -12.92 -36.68 11.99
N ILE A 253 -12.01 -37.41 11.37
CA ILE A 253 -12.16 -38.83 11.08
C ILE A 253 -11.09 -39.56 11.87
N GLN A 254 -11.50 -40.53 12.68
CA GLN A 254 -10.60 -41.33 13.49
C GLN A 254 -10.74 -42.80 13.10
N VAL A 255 -9.63 -43.45 12.79
CA VAL A 255 -9.53 -44.89 12.53
C VAL A 255 -8.70 -45.50 13.64
N GLN A 256 -9.29 -46.43 14.36
CA GLN A 256 -8.61 -47.19 15.42
C GLN A 256 -9.21 -48.61 15.53
N ASN A 257 -8.37 -49.59 15.66
CA ASN A 257 -8.80 -51.02 15.81
C ASN A 257 -9.79 -51.47 14.72
N SER A 258 -9.55 -51.08 13.46
CA SER A 258 -10.40 -51.37 12.31
C SER A 258 -11.82 -50.79 12.41
N SER A 259 -12.05 -49.81 13.29
CA SER A 259 -13.27 -49.06 13.43
C SER A 259 -13.05 -47.62 12.99
N ILE A 260 -14.03 -47.04 12.34
CA ILE A 260 -14.00 -45.64 11.89
C ILE A 260 -15.04 -44.82 12.66
N ARG A 261 -14.62 -43.68 13.18
CA ARG A 261 -15.46 -42.70 13.86
C ARG A 261 -15.43 -41.40 13.12
N HIS A 262 -16.59 -40.86 12.80
CA HIS A 262 -16.79 -39.59 12.13
C HIS A 262 -17.32 -38.56 13.11
N GLN A 263 -16.74 -37.37 13.09
CA GLN A 263 -17.25 -36.21 13.80
C GLN A 263 -17.33 -35.04 12.81
N TYR A 264 -18.53 -34.48 12.64
CA TYR A 264 -18.78 -33.37 11.71
C TYR A 264 -19.39 -32.21 12.47
N ARG A 265 -18.75 -31.04 12.34
CA ARG A 265 -19.36 -29.78 12.78
C ARG A 265 -19.96 -29.12 11.57
N PHE A 266 -21.22 -28.79 11.60
CA PHE A 266 -21.91 -28.17 10.49
C PHE A 266 -22.77 -26.99 10.93
N CYS A 267 -22.93 -26.02 10.05
CA CYS A 267 -23.68 -24.80 10.28
C CYS A 267 -24.30 -24.29 8.98
N ARG A 268 -25.08 -23.23 9.06
CA ARG A 268 -25.55 -22.52 7.87
C ARG A 268 -24.38 -21.85 7.16
N GLU A 269 -24.52 -21.50 5.89
CA GLU A 269 -23.49 -20.80 5.12
C GLU A 269 -23.00 -19.52 5.82
N SER A 270 -23.88 -18.80 6.53
CA SER A 270 -23.51 -17.61 7.31
C SER A 270 -22.46 -17.88 8.40
N GLY A 271 -22.39 -19.09 8.94
CA GLY A 271 -21.37 -19.49 9.93
C GLY A 271 -19.98 -19.71 9.35
N PHE A 272 -19.81 -19.59 8.03
CA PHE A 272 -18.51 -19.65 7.35
C PHE A 272 -17.89 -18.27 7.10
N ARG A 273 -18.57 -17.21 7.49
CA ARG A 273 -18.02 -15.86 7.31
C ARG A 273 -16.68 -15.72 7.99
N VAL A 274 -15.76 -15.09 7.28
CA VAL A 274 -14.41 -14.80 7.77
C VAL A 274 -14.29 -13.29 7.91
N HIS A 275 -13.86 -12.82 9.07
CA HIS A 275 -13.58 -11.40 9.27
C HIS A 275 -12.40 -10.96 8.42
N THR A 276 -12.43 -9.70 7.96
CA THR A 276 -11.32 -9.11 7.21
C THR A 276 -10.05 -9.19 8.04
N MET A 277 -9.06 -9.86 7.49
CA MET A 277 -7.74 -10.01 8.09
C MET A 277 -6.82 -8.88 7.62
N HIS A 278 -5.95 -8.43 8.51
CA HIS A 278 -4.94 -7.44 8.24
C HIS A 278 -3.55 -8.03 8.46
N ASN A 279 -2.56 -7.49 7.74
CA ASN A 279 -1.17 -7.87 7.95
C ASN A 279 -0.51 -6.89 8.94
N PRO A 280 -0.13 -7.32 10.16
CA PRO A 280 0.51 -6.43 11.13
C PRO A 280 1.92 -5.99 10.72
N TYR A 281 2.60 -6.74 9.84
CA TYR A 281 3.97 -6.45 9.40
C TYR A 281 4.08 -5.26 8.46
N ILE A 282 2.96 -4.74 7.93
CA ILE A 282 2.99 -3.54 7.07
C ILE A 282 2.92 -2.23 7.85
N THR A 283 2.65 -2.27 9.15
CA THR A 283 2.60 -1.06 9.98
C THR A 283 3.98 -0.39 10.04
N GLY A 284 4.06 0.88 9.62
CA GLY A 284 5.31 1.62 9.57
C GLY A 284 6.22 1.21 8.40
N LEU A 285 5.74 0.39 7.47
CA LEU A 285 6.52 -0.06 6.32
C LEU A 285 6.76 1.09 5.34
N SER A 286 8.00 1.19 4.87
CA SER A 286 8.43 2.14 3.86
C SER A 286 9.00 1.38 2.66
N LEU A 287 8.37 1.54 1.50
CA LEU A 287 8.69 0.81 0.27
C LEU A 287 9.29 1.76 -0.77
N PRO A 288 10.46 1.46 -1.31
CA PRO A 288 11.03 2.25 -2.38
C PRO A 288 10.26 2.04 -3.70
N GLY A 289 10.14 3.13 -4.45
CA GLY A 289 9.52 3.13 -5.77
C GLY A 289 9.99 4.31 -6.61
N THR A 290 9.58 4.33 -7.87
CA THR A 290 9.91 5.37 -8.85
C THR A 290 8.62 6.06 -9.29
N VAL A 291 8.62 7.39 -9.33
CA VAL A 291 7.49 8.18 -9.79
C VAL A 291 7.28 7.98 -11.30
N GLU A 292 6.07 7.63 -11.69
CA GLU A 292 5.69 7.48 -13.11
C GLU A 292 4.78 8.58 -13.61
N LYS A 293 3.87 9.07 -12.74
CA LYS A 293 2.96 10.15 -13.08
C LYS A 293 2.71 11.05 -11.87
N VAL A 294 2.46 12.30 -12.16
CA VAL A 294 2.11 13.34 -11.17
C VAL A 294 0.80 14.00 -11.60
N SER A 295 -0.12 14.20 -10.68
CA SER A 295 -1.37 14.92 -10.91
C SER A 295 -1.85 15.59 -9.62
N GLY A 296 -1.90 16.91 -9.60
CA GLY A 296 -2.25 17.67 -8.40
C GLY A 296 -1.30 17.39 -7.24
N ASP A 297 -1.84 16.88 -6.16
CA ASP A 297 -1.11 16.46 -4.95
C ASP A 297 -0.86 14.94 -4.87
N GLN A 298 -1.12 14.23 -5.97
CA GLN A 298 -1.02 12.78 -6.06
C GLN A 298 0.03 12.34 -7.08
N VAL A 299 0.58 11.16 -6.81
CA VAL A 299 1.54 10.51 -7.69
C VAL A 299 1.19 9.04 -7.92
N GLN A 300 1.49 8.54 -9.12
CA GLN A 300 1.58 7.11 -9.38
C GLN A 300 3.03 6.68 -9.30
N VAL A 301 3.28 5.56 -8.64
CA VAL A 301 4.64 5.05 -8.44
C VAL A 301 4.73 3.58 -8.85
N LYS A 302 5.83 3.21 -9.48
CA LYS A 302 6.23 1.82 -9.67
C LYS A 302 7.05 1.41 -8.46
N LEU A 303 6.53 0.47 -7.66
CA LEU A 303 7.24 -0.08 -6.51
C LEU A 303 8.23 -1.16 -6.96
N ASP A 304 9.36 -1.28 -6.27
CA ASP A 304 10.39 -2.28 -6.60
C ASP A 304 9.90 -3.73 -6.41
N ILE A 305 8.79 -3.92 -5.69
CA ILE A 305 8.16 -5.22 -5.40
C ILE A 305 6.84 -5.42 -6.14
N ASP A 306 6.55 -4.64 -7.19
CA ASP A 306 5.32 -4.81 -7.95
C ASP A 306 5.22 -6.20 -8.58
N ALA A 307 4.06 -6.83 -8.39
CA ALA A 307 3.78 -8.17 -8.92
C ALA A 307 3.44 -8.14 -10.42
N VAL A 308 2.97 -7.01 -10.92
CA VAL A 308 2.57 -6.76 -12.32
C VAL A 308 3.07 -5.40 -12.78
N GLU A 309 3.25 -5.24 -14.09
CA GLU A 309 3.68 -3.96 -14.69
C GLU A 309 2.57 -2.89 -14.70
N GLU A 310 1.31 -3.31 -14.64
CA GLU A 310 0.17 -2.39 -14.66
C GLU A 310 -0.13 -1.88 -13.26
N HIS A 311 -0.02 -0.56 -13.06
CA HIS A 311 -0.36 0.11 -11.82
C HIS A 311 -1.20 1.36 -12.10
N ASN A 312 -2.27 1.51 -11.32
CA ASN A 312 -3.19 2.63 -11.46
C ASN A 312 -3.55 3.29 -10.12
N CYS A 313 -2.84 2.91 -9.03
CA CYS A 313 -3.03 3.53 -7.73
C CYS A 313 -2.43 4.93 -7.71
N TRP A 314 -3.21 5.88 -7.18
CA TRP A 314 -2.76 7.23 -6.89
C TRP A 314 -2.56 7.39 -5.39
N TYR A 315 -1.43 7.96 -5.01
CA TYR A 315 -1.07 8.20 -3.61
C TYR A 315 -0.87 9.68 -3.36
N THR A 316 -1.38 10.17 -2.25
CA THR A 316 -1.11 11.54 -1.82
C THR A 316 0.38 11.71 -1.51
N TYR A 317 0.99 12.77 -2.02
CA TYR A 317 2.36 13.13 -1.70
C TYR A 317 2.38 14.01 -0.45
N SER A 318 3.11 13.56 0.57
CA SER A 318 3.26 14.32 1.81
C SER A 318 4.30 15.42 1.63
N THR A 319 3.86 16.67 1.65
CA THR A 319 4.72 17.84 1.62
C THR A 319 5.15 18.27 3.01
N PHE A 320 6.25 19.00 3.13
CA PHE A 320 6.78 19.48 4.42
C PHE A 320 5.81 20.43 5.15
N TYR A 321 5.09 21.27 4.39
CA TYR A 321 4.00 22.13 4.88
C TYR A 321 2.83 22.06 3.92
N SER A 322 1.60 22.14 4.41
CA SER A 322 0.37 22.14 3.61
C SER A 322 0.29 23.28 2.58
N THR A 323 1.08 24.32 2.77
CA THR A 323 1.18 25.49 1.86
C THR A 323 2.40 25.42 0.93
N PHE A 324 3.18 24.32 0.98
CA PHE A 324 4.33 24.13 0.15
C PHE A 324 4.04 23.09 -0.92
N TYR A 325 3.78 23.55 -2.12
CA TYR A 325 3.60 22.68 -3.29
C TYR A 325 4.96 22.43 -3.94
N CYS A 326 5.47 21.22 -3.76
CA CYS A 326 6.72 20.77 -4.34
C CYS A 326 6.60 19.28 -4.66
N MET A 327 6.01 18.97 -5.82
CA MET A 327 5.85 17.59 -6.26
C MET A 327 7.18 17.01 -6.76
N PRO A 328 7.39 15.70 -6.63
CA PRO A 328 8.52 15.02 -7.22
C PRO A 328 8.41 15.03 -8.74
N GLU A 329 9.53 14.87 -9.43
CA GLU A 329 9.58 14.72 -10.87
C GLU A 329 9.37 13.27 -11.30
N ILE A 330 8.90 13.06 -12.53
CA ILE A 330 8.83 11.72 -13.12
C ILE A 330 10.24 11.11 -13.16
N GLY A 331 10.37 9.89 -12.64
CA GLY A 331 11.65 9.21 -12.49
C GLY A 331 12.34 9.40 -11.13
N ASP A 332 11.83 10.27 -10.27
CA ASP A 332 12.35 10.41 -8.92
C ASP A 332 12.11 9.14 -8.11
N ARG A 333 13.06 8.81 -7.24
CA ARG A 333 12.91 7.77 -6.23
C ARG A 333 12.15 8.31 -5.04
N VAL A 334 11.13 7.58 -4.60
CA VAL A 334 10.25 7.96 -3.49
C VAL A 334 10.01 6.76 -2.57
N HIS A 335 9.49 7.03 -1.38
CA HIS A 335 9.05 6.00 -0.45
C HIS A 335 7.54 6.04 -0.26
N LEU A 336 6.88 4.91 -0.55
CA LEU A 336 5.51 4.66 -0.14
C LEU A 336 5.51 4.23 1.32
N TYR A 337 4.86 4.98 2.18
CA TYR A 337 4.76 4.72 3.61
C TYR A 337 3.36 4.26 3.99
N ILE A 338 3.28 3.20 4.81
CA ILE A 338 2.03 2.62 5.29
C ILE A 338 1.97 2.83 6.81
N PRO A 339 1.15 3.77 7.32
CA PRO A 339 1.17 4.14 8.74
C PRO A 339 0.58 3.09 9.67
N GLY A 340 -0.31 2.24 9.18
CA GLY A 340 -1.04 1.25 9.97
C GLY A 340 -1.21 -0.08 9.27
N MET A 341 -2.13 -0.91 9.75
CA MET A 341 -2.42 -2.22 9.16
C MET A 341 -3.32 -2.17 7.91
N ARG A 342 -3.72 -0.98 7.47
CA ARG A 342 -4.63 -0.76 6.34
C ARG A 342 -3.88 -0.17 5.16
N GLU A 343 -3.85 -0.89 4.06
CA GLU A 343 -3.12 -0.51 2.85
C GLU A 343 -3.68 0.77 2.20
N GLU A 344 -4.97 1.06 2.36
CA GLU A 344 -5.61 2.28 1.83
C GLU A 344 -5.12 3.58 2.47
N GLN A 345 -4.40 3.48 3.60
CA GLN A 345 -3.81 4.64 4.27
C GLN A 345 -2.41 4.98 3.75
N ALA A 346 -1.92 4.24 2.76
CA ALA A 346 -0.60 4.46 2.19
C ALA A 346 -0.49 5.83 1.52
N PHE A 347 0.65 6.51 1.70
CA PHE A 347 0.97 7.78 1.06
C PHE A 347 2.47 7.88 0.77
N ILE A 348 2.87 8.77 -0.12
CA ILE A 348 4.27 9.01 -0.42
C ILE A 348 4.84 10.00 0.59
N LEU A 349 5.89 9.59 1.30
CA LEU A 349 6.48 10.36 2.39
C LEU A 349 7.43 11.44 1.90
N ASN A 350 8.36 11.11 0.99
CA ASN A 350 9.37 12.02 0.44
C ASN A 350 10.07 11.43 -0.78
N SER A 351 10.80 12.28 -1.51
CA SER A 351 11.73 11.85 -2.55
C SER A 351 13.12 11.60 -1.95
N ILE A 352 13.84 10.64 -2.54
CA ILE A 352 15.21 10.28 -2.17
C ILE A 352 16.13 10.83 -3.25
N ARG A 353 17.17 11.59 -2.87
CA ARG A 353 18.25 11.88 -3.79
C ARG A 353 19.15 10.66 -3.92
N ASP A 354 18.98 9.90 -4.98
CA ASP A 354 20.04 9.01 -5.40
C ASP A 354 21.24 9.87 -5.82
N LYS A 355 22.45 9.41 -5.49
CA LYS A 355 23.68 10.05 -5.95
C LYS A 355 23.53 10.34 -7.43
N VAL A 356 23.66 11.59 -7.82
CA VAL A 356 23.53 12.11 -9.18
C VAL A 356 24.27 11.18 -10.14
N SER A 357 23.55 10.25 -10.74
CA SER A 357 23.95 9.62 -11.98
C SER A 357 23.76 10.72 -13.04
N GLY A 358 24.89 11.26 -13.52
CA GLY A 358 24.96 12.43 -14.37
C GLY A 358 23.82 12.56 -15.37
N ARG A 359 22.83 13.34 -15.04
CA ARG A 359 22.05 14.05 -16.03
C ARG A 359 22.98 15.10 -16.59
N GLU A 360 23.48 14.91 -17.80
CA GLU A 360 24.04 15.97 -18.60
C GLU A 360 22.93 17.03 -18.75
N SER A 361 22.92 17.97 -17.81
CA SER A 361 22.24 19.23 -18.03
C SER A 361 22.92 19.85 -19.24
N GLY A 362 22.17 20.02 -20.33
CA GLY A 362 22.55 20.90 -21.43
C GLY A 362 22.77 22.29 -20.87
N GLY A 363 23.90 22.50 -20.22
CA GLY A 363 24.29 23.73 -19.61
C GLY A 363 25.11 24.52 -20.60
N GLY A 364 24.63 25.68 -20.94
CA GLY A 364 25.44 26.72 -21.55
C GLY A 364 26.69 26.95 -20.69
N SER A 365 27.87 26.74 -21.24
CA SER A 365 29.15 26.98 -20.63
C SER A 365 29.32 28.47 -20.32
N PHE A 366 29.31 28.82 -19.04
CA PHE A 366 29.94 30.07 -18.62
C PHE A 366 31.46 29.87 -18.67
N GLN A 367 32.09 30.36 -19.72
CA GLN A 367 33.55 30.52 -19.78
C GLN A 367 33.96 31.65 -18.85
N ALA A 368 34.47 31.32 -17.67
CA ALA A 368 35.28 32.23 -16.91
C ALA A 368 36.68 32.23 -17.50
N GLY A 369 37.16 33.41 -17.84
CA GLY A 369 38.43 33.63 -18.49
C GLY A 369 39.60 33.04 -17.73
N SER A 370 40.48 32.38 -18.48
CA SER A 370 41.73 31.80 -18.03
C SER A 370 42.78 32.91 -17.76
N ALA A 371 43.33 32.89 -16.55
CA ALA A 371 44.67 33.41 -16.32
C ALA A 371 45.57 32.22 -16.00
N SER A 372 46.59 32.09 -16.86
CA SER A 372 47.62 31.07 -16.77
C SER A 372 48.61 31.36 -15.64
N ALA A 373 49.07 30.36 -14.93
CA ALA A 373 50.48 30.00 -14.82
C ALA A 373 50.77 28.98 -13.71
N GLY A 374 51.62 28.01 -14.01
CA GLY A 374 52.61 27.47 -13.10
C GLY A 374 52.36 26.06 -12.56
N ASN A 375 53.09 25.10 -13.11
CA ASN A 375 53.43 23.80 -12.53
C ASN A 375 54.02 23.96 -11.12
N GLU A 376 53.69 22.99 -10.21
CA GLU A 376 54.72 22.14 -9.58
C GLU A 376 54.11 21.24 -8.48
N THR A 377 54.41 19.95 -8.64
CA THR A 377 54.85 18.94 -7.66
C THR A 377 54.01 18.59 -6.40
N GLU A 378 53.76 17.31 -6.35
CA GLU A 378 53.34 16.50 -5.19
C GLU A 378 54.01 16.88 -3.87
N GLN A 379 53.20 16.95 -2.79
CA GLN A 379 53.57 16.36 -1.49
C GLN A 379 52.35 16.14 -0.62
N GLN A 380 52.29 14.93 -0.08
CA GLN A 380 51.36 14.51 0.98
C GLN A 380 51.62 15.34 2.24
N GLU A 381 50.58 15.89 2.85
CA GLU A 381 50.55 16.06 4.30
C GLU A 381 49.10 16.05 4.83
N LYS A 382 48.91 15.25 5.87
CA LYS A 382 47.74 15.21 6.75
C LYS A 382 47.63 16.55 7.48
N HIS A 383 46.45 17.13 7.56
CA HIS A 383 46.02 17.80 8.81
C HIS A 383 44.52 18.10 8.86
N GLU A 384 43.97 17.61 9.93
CA GLU A 384 42.93 18.13 10.82
C GLU A 384 41.70 18.86 10.25
N THR A 385 40.62 18.18 10.47
CA THR A 385 39.24 18.64 10.46
C THR A 385 39.00 19.91 11.26
N ASN A 386 38.41 20.90 10.63
CA ASN A 386 37.74 21.97 11.34
C ASN A 386 36.22 21.72 11.27
N LYS A 387 35.67 21.40 12.44
CA LYS A 387 34.23 21.21 12.70
C LYS A 387 33.54 22.56 12.69
N ASN A 388 32.65 22.77 11.75
CA ASN A 388 31.44 23.60 11.95
C ASN A 388 30.54 23.49 10.71
N GLU A 389 30.04 22.27 10.43
CA GLU A 389 28.80 22.09 9.69
C GLU A 389 27.75 21.67 10.68
N THR A 390 26.82 22.55 10.96
CA THR A 390 25.61 22.28 11.74
C THR A 390 24.73 21.34 10.93
N ASN A 391 24.89 20.05 11.18
CA ASN A 391 24.21 18.97 10.50
C ASN A 391 22.73 18.99 10.89
N ILE A 392 21.86 19.31 9.94
CA ILE A 392 20.39 19.35 10.08
C ILE A 392 19.81 17.98 10.49
N PHE A 393 20.63 16.93 10.43
CA PHE A 393 20.22 15.57 10.83
C PHE A 393 20.53 15.21 12.29
N SER A 394 21.16 16.09 13.08
CA SER A 394 21.51 15.75 14.46
C SER A 394 20.28 15.63 15.39
N TRP A 395 19.16 16.25 15.07
CA TRP A 395 17.94 16.15 15.85
C TRP A 395 17.15 14.86 15.58
N LEU A 396 17.27 14.26 14.37
CA LEU A 396 16.65 12.97 14.03
C LEU A 396 17.32 11.79 14.77
N SER A 397 18.61 11.88 15.03
CA SER A 397 19.33 10.87 15.81
C SER A 397 19.04 10.94 17.31
N GLN A 398 18.55 12.07 17.81
CA GLN A 398 18.13 12.22 19.20
C GLN A 398 16.73 11.65 19.48
N LEU A 399 15.87 11.57 18.45
CA LEU A 399 14.55 10.95 18.57
C LEU A 399 14.62 9.42 18.69
N SER A 400 15.67 8.79 18.21
CA SER A 400 15.85 7.32 18.30
C SER A 400 16.39 6.85 19.67
N GLN A 401 16.78 7.77 20.56
CA GLN A 401 17.34 7.45 21.88
C GLN A 401 16.42 7.82 23.05
N MET A 402 15.17 8.21 22.78
CA MET A 402 14.22 8.46 23.87
C MET A 402 13.53 7.14 24.28
N PRO A 403 13.46 6.84 25.58
CA PRO A 403 12.78 5.66 26.06
C PRO A 403 11.29 5.74 25.76
N SER A 404 10.72 4.60 25.35
CA SER A 404 9.31 4.40 25.04
C SER A 404 8.43 4.84 26.23
N GLY A 405 7.88 6.04 26.16
CA GLY A 405 7.02 6.54 27.23
C GLY A 405 6.76 8.05 27.26
N SER A 406 7.43 8.83 26.43
CA SER A 406 7.28 10.29 26.43
C SER A 406 6.87 10.82 25.05
N LEU A 407 5.72 10.37 24.54
CA LEU A 407 4.99 11.10 23.52
C LEU A 407 4.11 12.12 24.24
N VAL A 408 4.61 13.33 24.35
CA VAL A 408 3.77 14.49 24.68
C VAL A 408 2.84 14.69 23.49
N ALA A 409 1.60 14.27 23.65
CA ALA A 409 0.53 14.61 22.74
C ALA A 409 0.38 16.13 22.74
N VAL A 410 0.77 16.77 21.65
CA VAL A 410 0.32 18.13 21.34
C VAL A 410 -1.16 18.01 21.01
N GLY A 411 -1.99 18.46 21.94
CA GLY A 411 -3.41 18.28 21.96
C GLY A 411 -4.11 18.85 20.73
N LEU A 412 -4.81 17.97 20.05
CA LEU A 412 -6.06 18.33 19.41
C LEU A 412 -7.14 18.16 20.48
N GLY A 413 -7.67 19.29 20.95
CA GLY A 413 -8.74 19.33 21.91
C GLY A 413 -9.95 18.56 21.38
N THR A 414 -10.28 17.48 22.05
CA THR A 414 -11.59 16.87 21.96
C THR A 414 -12.52 17.70 22.84
N SER A 415 -13.35 18.53 22.21
CA SER A 415 -14.55 19.04 22.85
C SER A 415 -15.60 17.94 22.80
N GLU A 416 -16.00 17.47 23.94
CA GLU A 416 -17.18 16.66 24.17
C GLU A 416 -18.41 17.36 23.58
N ILE A 417 -19.18 16.64 22.78
CA ILE A 417 -20.48 17.06 22.29
C ILE A 417 -21.52 16.41 23.21
N PRO A 418 -22.37 17.19 23.89
CA PRO A 418 -23.57 16.64 24.50
C PRO A 418 -24.62 16.35 23.42
N GLU A 419 -25.23 15.19 23.47
CA GLU A 419 -26.46 14.89 22.77
C GLU A 419 -27.58 15.84 23.21
N GLU A 420 -28.21 16.51 22.27
CA GLU A 420 -29.66 16.74 22.25
C GLU A 420 -30.12 17.29 20.90
N THR A 421 -31.02 16.52 20.34
CA THR A 421 -32.04 16.75 19.31
C THR A 421 -32.45 18.19 19.03
N GLN A 422 -32.47 18.57 17.74
CA GLN A 422 -33.68 19.11 17.07
C GLN A 422 -33.44 19.43 15.59
N GLU A 423 -34.24 18.81 14.76
CA GLU A 423 -34.48 19.18 13.37
C GLU A 423 -35.00 20.61 13.29
N GLN A 424 -34.40 21.45 12.44
CA GLN A 424 -35.10 22.59 11.80
C GLN A 424 -34.45 22.89 10.45
N GLU A 425 -35.28 22.76 9.43
CA GLU A 425 -35.13 23.31 8.09
C GLU A 425 -34.81 24.81 8.13
N ILE A 426 -33.80 25.26 7.39
CA ILE A 426 -33.67 26.66 7.02
C ILE A 426 -33.56 26.77 5.51
N GLN A 427 -34.58 27.37 4.94
CA GLN A 427 -34.77 27.76 3.56
C GLN A 427 -33.71 28.75 3.08
N GLU A 428 -33.35 28.58 1.82
CA GLU A 428 -32.68 29.57 0.99
C GLU A 428 -33.39 30.96 1.08
N GLN A 429 -32.65 32.01 1.36
CA GLN A 429 -33.02 33.37 1.02
C GLN A 429 -31.91 34.05 0.24
N GLU A 430 -32.13 34.17 -1.07
CA GLU A 430 -31.50 35.18 -1.92
C GLU A 430 -31.78 36.57 -1.39
N ILE A 431 -30.73 37.35 -1.13
CA ILE A 431 -30.88 38.81 -0.97
C ILE A 431 -30.15 39.53 -2.10
N ASN A 432 -30.97 39.99 -2.99
CA ASN A 432 -30.68 40.91 -4.07
C ASN A 432 -30.48 42.33 -3.49
N THR A 433 -29.27 42.89 -3.62
CA THR A 433 -29.06 44.31 -3.34
C THR A 433 -28.36 45.00 -4.52
N GLN A 434 -29.17 45.46 -5.45
CA GLN A 434 -28.79 46.57 -6.35
C GLN A 434 -28.90 47.90 -5.59
N LYS A 435 -27.88 48.76 -5.68
CA LYS A 435 -27.98 50.12 -6.24
C LYS A 435 -26.79 51.03 -5.90
N ASN A 436 -26.34 51.69 -6.95
CA ASN A 436 -25.67 52.98 -6.99
C ASN A 436 -24.14 53.05 -6.87
N ALA A 437 -23.46 52.86 -7.99
CA ALA A 437 -22.18 53.53 -8.25
C ALA A 437 -22.31 54.44 -9.48
N LYS A 438 -21.98 55.69 -9.27
CA LYS A 438 -21.96 56.75 -10.30
C LYS A 438 -20.92 56.43 -11.37
N LYS A 439 -21.33 56.54 -12.64
CA LYS A 439 -20.51 56.56 -13.84
C LYS A 439 -19.44 57.67 -13.76
N GLY A 440 -18.17 57.28 -13.76
CA GLY A 440 -17.07 58.11 -14.21
C GLY A 440 -16.60 57.53 -15.55
N THR A 441 -16.67 58.35 -16.58
CA THR A 441 -16.25 58.07 -17.95
C THR A 441 -14.73 57.88 -18.00
N PRO A 442 -14.17 56.81 -18.59
CA PRO A 442 -12.74 56.74 -18.81
C PRO A 442 -12.38 57.60 -20.05
N VAL A 443 -11.51 58.55 -19.85
CA VAL A 443 -10.86 59.26 -20.95
C VAL A 443 -9.85 58.27 -21.60
N GLN A 444 -10.16 57.90 -22.83
CA GLN A 444 -9.28 57.13 -23.70
C GLN A 444 -8.13 58.04 -24.17
N ALA A 445 -6.97 57.90 -23.59
CA ALA A 445 -5.74 58.45 -24.17
C ALA A 445 -5.11 57.37 -25.06
N SER A 446 -5.26 57.52 -26.36
CA SER A 446 -4.57 56.75 -27.38
C SER A 446 -3.12 57.22 -27.47
N TYR A 447 -2.19 56.47 -26.96
CA TYR A 447 -0.77 56.54 -27.32
C TYR A 447 -0.39 55.26 -28.02
N SER A 448 -0.04 55.37 -29.29
CA SER A 448 0.64 54.31 -30.06
C SER A 448 2.11 54.30 -29.66
N ASP A 449 2.44 53.43 -28.76
CA ASP A 449 3.83 53.04 -28.48
C ASP A 449 4.04 51.63 -29.04
N ASN A 450 4.81 51.54 -30.13
CA ASN A 450 5.25 50.29 -30.73
C ASN A 450 6.37 49.65 -29.88
N GLY A 451 6.11 49.47 -28.59
CA GLY A 451 6.85 48.65 -27.70
C GLY A 451 6.07 47.37 -27.44
N THR A 452 6.60 46.24 -27.86
CA THR A 452 6.09 44.93 -27.52
C THR A 452 5.97 44.82 -25.99
N GLN A 453 4.84 45.18 -25.43
CA GLN A 453 4.50 44.82 -24.05
C GLN A 453 4.47 43.29 -24.01
N SER A 454 5.51 42.67 -23.52
CA SER A 454 5.41 41.31 -23.07
C SER A 454 4.42 41.28 -21.89
N GLN A 455 3.15 41.03 -22.20
CA GLN A 455 2.14 40.80 -21.17
C GLN A 455 2.68 39.64 -20.32
N VAL A 456 3.01 39.92 -19.06
CA VAL A 456 3.19 38.87 -18.08
C VAL A 456 1.86 38.12 -18.03
N PRO A 457 1.80 36.82 -18.36
CA PRO A 457 0.56 36.08 -18.38
C PRO A 457 -0.15 36.27 -17.05
N GLU A 458 -1.45 36.58 -17.13
CA GLU A 458 -2.32 36.59 -15.95
C GLU A 458 -2.13 35.25 -15.24
N PHE A 459 -1.69 35.30 -13.99
CA PHE A 459 -1.22 34.14 -13.30
C PHE A 459 -2.44 33.32 -12.85
N ASP A 460 -2.72 32.22 -13.56
CA ASP A 460 -3.81 31.30 -13.25
C ASP A 460 -3.45 30.45 -12.04
N PHE A 461 -3.99 30.81 -10.88
CA PHE A 461 -3.79 30.11 -9.63
C PHE A 461 -4.33 28.68 -9.63
N GLN A 462 -5.29 28.36 -10.50
CA GLN A 462 -5.85 27.00 -10.56
C GLN A 462 -4.94 26.02 -11.29
N ASN A 463 -4.11 26.48 -12.21
CA ASN A 463 -3.16 25.65 -12.94
C ASN A 463 -1.79 25.47 -12.26
N LEU A 464 -1.53 26.15 -11.15
CA LEU A 464 -0.28 26.02 -10.39
C LEU A 464 -0.06 24.62 -9.82
N TYR A 465 -1.13 24.00 -9.33
CA TYR A 465 -1.07 22.74 -8.58
C TYR A 465 -1.19 21.48 -9.45
N ASN A 466 -1.19 21.64 -10.77
CA ASN A 466 -1.30 20.53 -11.72
C ASN A 466 -0.05 20.38 -12.62
N ASN A 467 1.06 20.98 -12.24
CA ASN A 467 2.26 21.01 -13.08
C ASN A 467 3.51 20.63 -12.26
N GLU A 468 4.18 19.56 -12.67
CA GLU A 468 5.41 19.08 -12.05
C GLU A 468 6.58 20.06 -12.21
N ASP A 469 6.57 20.88 -13.28
CA ASP A 469 7.60 21.88 -13.57
C ASP A 469 7.47 23.13 -12.68
N ILE A 470 6.46 23.23 -11.84
CA ILE A 470 6.21 24.38 -10.98
C ILE A 470 6.36 23.99 -9.51
N LYS A 471 7.23 24.72 -8.80
CA LYS A 471 7.39 24.58 -7.35
C LYS A 471 6.93 25.88 -6.69
N VAL A 472 6.06 25.78 -5.69
CA VAL A 472 5.44 26.95 -5.04
C VAL A 472 5.60 26.87 -3.53
N LEU A 473 6.16 27.94 -2.94
CA LEU A 473 6.02 28.22 -1.52
C LEU A 473 4.99 29.33 -1.35
N SER A 474 3.88 29.04 -0.66
CA SER A 474 2.81 30.01 -0.46
C SER A 474 2.45 30.18 1.02
N THR A 475 1.83 31.30 1.36
CA THR A 475 1.23 31.54 2.68
C THR A 475 -0.28 31.61 2.57
N ARG A 476 -0.98 31.55 3.72
CA ARG A 476 -2.44 31.67 3.80
C ARG A 476 -2.96 32.92 3.09
N ASP A 477 -2.21 34.04 3.15
CA ASP A 477 -2.58 35.31 2.52
C ASP A 477 -2.09 35.42 1.06
N LYS A 478 -1.76 34.29 0.40
CA LYS A 478 -1.34 34.23 -0.98
C LYS A 478 -0.06 35.05 -1.30
N LYS A 479 0.88 35.11 -0.35
CA LYS A 479 2.27 35.51 -0.63
C LYS A 479 3.00 34.30 -1.17
N MET A 480 3.66 34.41 -2.32
CA MET A 480 4.22 33.25 -3.03
C MET A 480 5.61 33.47 -3.53
N ILE A 481 6.41 32.42 -3.46
CA ILE A 481 7.66 32.27 -4.23
C ILE A 481 7.41 31.11 -5.20
N ILE A 482 7.63 31.33 -6.49
CA ILE A 482 7.33 30.39 -7.55
C ILE A 482 8.61 30.16 -8.36
N LEU A 483 8.97 28.90 -8.51
CA LEU A 483 9.99 28.44 -9.44
C LEU A 483 9.22 27.75 -10.57
N ASP A 484 9.37 28.26 -11.78
CA ASP A 484 8.62 27.83 -12.96
C ASP A 484 9.61 27.45 -14.07
N ASP A 485 9.94 26.16 -14.14
CA ASP A 485 10.91 25.65 -15.12
C ASP A 485 10.29 25.62 -16.53
N ARG A 486 8.96 25.49 -16.64
CA ARG A 486 8.26 25.51 -17.92
C ARG A 486 8.41 26.86 -18.65
N ASN A 487 8.32 27.97 -17.90
CA ASN A 487 8.48 29.32 -18.43
C ASN A 487 9.88 29.91 -18.17
N GLY A 488 10.79 29.15 -17.56
CA GLY A 488 12.14 29.58 -17.21
C GLY A 488 12.11 30.80 -16.32
N SER A 489 11.25 30.84 -15.28
CA SER A 489 11.08 32.03 -14.45
C SER A 489 11.12 31.74 -12.96
N VAL A 490 11.62 32.71 -12.20
CA VAL A 490 11.52 32.78 -10.74
C VAL A 490 10.71 34.01 -10.38
N SER A 491 9.67 33.87 -9.55
CA SER A 491 8.87 35.02 -9.15
C SER A 491 8.54 35.04 -7.66
N ILE A 492 8.50 36.25 -7.11
CA ILE A 492 7.98 36.55 -5.78
C ILE A 492 6.76 37.40 -5.99
N ARG A 493 5.59 36.96 -5.47
CA ARG A 493 4.31 37.60 -5.72
C ARG A 493 3.52 37.81 -4.45
N TYR A 494 2.75 38.89 -4.43
CA TYR A 494 1.78 39.19 -3.40
C TYR A 494 0.40 39.41 -4.03
N SER A 495 -0.67 39.07 -3.29
CA SER A 495 -2.05 39.08 -3.80
C SER A 495 -2.57 40.46 -4.26
N ASN A 496 -1.92 41.54 -3.86
CA ASN A 496 -2.30 42.92 -4.24
C ASN A 496 -1.75 43.36 -5.62
N GLY A 497 -1.10 42.47 -6.39
CA GLY A 497 -0.48 42.80 -7.67
C GLY A 497 0.98 43.25 -7.59
N THR A 498 1.60 43.24 -6.41
CA THR A 498 3.04 43.49 -6.26
C THR A 498 3.80 42.24 -6.60
N TYR A 499 4.85 42.34 -7.43
CA TYR A 499 5.67 41.20 -7.81
C TYR A 499 7.10 41.58 -8.25
N ILE A 500 7.98 40.59 -8.16
CA ILE A 500 9.30 40.56 -8.79
C ILE A 500 9.36 39.29 -9.63
N VAL A 501 9.70 39.41 -10.91
CA VAL A 501 9.87 38.28 -11.84
C VAL A 501 11.25 38.36 -12.48
N LEU A 502 11.97 37.23 -12.41
CA LEU A 502 13.23 37.01 -13.10
C LEU A 502 12.98 36.03 -14.24
N LYS A 503 13.39 36.37 -15.45
CA LYS A 503 13.35 35.51 -16.64
C LYS A 503 14.69 35.60 -17.36
N GLY A 504 14.90 34.67 -18.30
CA GLY A 504 16.12 34.68 -19.11
C GLY A 504 16.34 35.98 -19.92
N ASP A 505 15.27 36.70 -20.22
CA ASP A 505 15.22 37.96 -20.98
C ASP A 505 15.22 39.23 -20.10
N GLY A 506 15.11 39.09 -18.76
CA GLY A 506 15.16 40.28 -17.90
C GLY A 506 14.54 40.13 -16.52
N ILE A 507 14.50 41.26 -15.81
CA ILE A 507 13.92 41.40 -14.49
C ILE A 507 12.80 42.41 -14.55
N GLN A 508 11.62 42.05 -14.03
CA GLN A 508 10.47 42.93 -13.90
C GLN A 508 10.13 43.13 -12.43
N ILE A 509 9.97 44.39 -12.01
CA ILE A 509 9.50 44.74 -10.66
C ILE A 509 8.26 45.57 -10.82
N ASN A 510 7.16 45.15 -10.19
CA ASN A 510 5.91 45.87 -10.15
C ASN A 510 5.46 46.06 -8.71
N SER A 511 5.04 47.28 -8.37
CA SER A 511 4.45 47.61 -7.07
C SER A 511 3.11 48.25 -7.26
N SER A 512 2.08 47.77 -6.58
CA SER A 512 0.73 48.38 -6.56
C SER A 512 0.66 49.65 -5.67
N GLY A 513 1.72 49.98 -4.98
CA GLY A 513 1.83 51.15 -4.14
C GLY A 513 3.10 51.94 -4.48
N TYR A 514 4.06 51.99 -3.60
CA TYR A 514 5.32 52.68 -3.79
C TYR A 514 6.51 51.72 -3.93
N LEU A 515 7.57 52.17 -4.62
CA LEU A 515 8.84 51.51 -4.66
C LEU A 515 9.89 52.42 -4.03
N HIS A 516 10.55 51.96 -2.94
CA HIS A 516 11.58 52.73 -2.26
C HIS A 516 12.92 51.98 -2.35
N LEU A 517 13.91 52.57 -3.06
CA LEU A 517 15.26 52.10 -3.18
C LEU A 517 16.17 52.97 -2.32
N ARG A 518 16.80 52.41 -1.29
CA ARG A 518 17.72 53.11 -0.38
C ARG A 518 19.01 52.32 -0.20
N ALA A 519 20.12 52.99 -0.30
CA ALA A 519 21.45 52.46 0.06
C ALA A 519 22.16 53.39 1.02
N ASN A 520 22.93 52.86 1.96
CA ASN A 520 23.84 53.66 2.80
C ASN A 520 25.10 54.12 2.03
N GLY A 521 25.44 53.42 0.92
CA GLY A 521 26.49 53.77 -0.01
C GLY A 521 25.88 54.32 -1.31
N ASN A 522 26.44 53.95 -2.43
CA ASN A 522 26.07 54.43 -3.76
C ASN A 522 24.94 53.56 -4.35
N ILE A 523 24.06 54.15 -5.13
CA ILE A 523 23.18 53.50 -6.10
C ILE A 523 23.67 53.85 -7.48
N SER A 524 24.01 52.84 -8.30
CA SER A 524 24.40 53.00 -9.68
C SER A 524 23.39 52.35 -10.59
N LEU A 525 22.89 53.08 -11.59
CA LEU A 525 22.01 52.57 -12.64
C LEU A 525 22.75 52.81 -13.97
N THR A 526 23.04 51.73 -14.69
CA THR A 526 23.78 51.80 -15.96
C THR A 526 23.06 50.97 -17.00
N ALA A 527 22.92 51.43 -18.20
CA ALA A 527 22.40 50.70 -19.35
C ALA A 527 23.30 50.90 -20.56
N ASP A 528 23.63 49.83 -21.28
CA ASP A 528 24.41 49.90 -22.53
C ASP A 528 23.59 50.54 -23.67
N GLY A 529 22.27 50.42 -23.58
CA GLY A 529 21.33 51.03 -24.52
C GLY A 529 20.76 52.34 -23.99
N SER A 530 19.45 52.46 -23.91
CA SER A 530 18.73 53.62 -23.41
C SER A 530 18.16 53.39 -22.00
N MET A 531 18.16 54.46 -21.20
CA MET A 531 17.47 54.50 -19.91
C MET A 531 16.27 55.49 -20.02
N SER A 532 15.09 55.02 -19.63
CA SER A 532 13.91 55.88 -19.56
C SER A 532 13.39 55.95 -18.13
N ILE A 533 13.18 57.15 -17.61
CA ILE A 533 12.57 57.40 -16.32
C ILE A 533 11.39 58.32 -16.59
N LYS A 534 10.17 57.92 -16.19
CA LYS A 534 8.95 58.65 -16.46
C LYS A 534 8.12 58.75 -15.18
N ALA A 535 7.53 59.88 -14.93
CA ALA A 535 6.55 60.13 -13.89
C ALA A 535 5.40 60.96 -14.46
N ASP A 536 4.18 60.68 -14.01
CA ASP A 536 3.01 61.38 -14.53
C ASP A 536 2.77 62.76 -13.86
N GLU A 537 3.19 62.91 -12.60
CA GLU A 537 2.99 64.13 -11.85
C GLU A 537 4.29 64.97 -11.74
N GLN A 538 5.31 64.37 -11.13
CA GLN A 538 6.58 65.10 -10.98
C GLN A 538 7.77 64.15 -10.87
N MET A 539 8.94 64.59 -11.32
CA MET A 539 10.23 63.91 -11.09
C MET A 539 11.18 64.91 -10.47
N MET A 540 11.78 64.51 -9.33
CA MET A 540 12.77 65.35 -8.65
C MET A 540 14.09 64.57 -8.50
N LEU A 541 15.16 65.20 -8.94
CA LEU A 541 16.57 64.78 -8.69
C LEU A 541 17.18 65.81 -7.76
N GLY A 542 17.67 65.39 -6.60
CA GLY A 542 18.18 66.30 -5.58
C GLY A 542 19.48 65.85 -4.98
N CYS A 543 20.39 66.82 -4.69
CA CYS A 543 21.61 66.61 -3.92
C CYS A 543 21.74 67.77 -2.93
N LYS A 544 21.59 67.48 -1.64
CA LYS A 544 21.54 68.50 -0.57
C LYS A 544 20.49 69.57 -0.88
N GLU A 545 20.90 70.81 -1.10
CA GLU A 545 20.00 71.95 -1.37
C GLU A 545 19.73 72.15 -2.86
N SER A 546 20.45 71.49 -3.75
CA SER A 546 20.25 71.59 -5.21
C SER A 546 19.24 70.58 -5.70
N ARG A 547 18.31 71.03 -6.55
CA ARG A 547 17.20 70.22 -7.08
C ARG A 547 16.95 70.47 -8.55
N PHE A 548 16.65 69.41 -9.28
CA PHE A 548 16.14 69.45 -10.63
C PHE A 548 14.76 68.81 -10.61
N LEU A 549 13.75 69.60 -10.94
CA LEU A 549 12.35 69.24 -10.86
C LEU A 549 11.71 69.29 -12.24
N LEU A 550 11.14 68.17 -12.69
CA LEU A 550 10.34 68.05 -13.88
C LEU A 550 8.87 67.99 -13.41
N ILE A 551 8.04 68.89 -13.95
CA ILE A 551 6.61 68.96 -13.73
C ILE A 551 5.90 69.01 -15.09
N PRO A 552 4.60 68.70 -15.19
CA PRO A 552 3.88 68.69 -16.47
C PRO A 552 4.02 69.96 -17.29
N ASP A 553 4.10 71.12 -16.65
CA ASP A 553 4.12 72.42 -17.30
C ASP A 553 5.54 73.05 -17.44
N GLY A 554 6.61 72.31 -17.05
CA GLY A 554 7.91 72.88 -17.17
C GLY A 554 9.05 72.17 -16.39
N ILE A 555 10.20 72.80 -16.42
CA ILE A 555 11.39 72.33 -15.72
C ILE A 555 11.84 73.42 -14.75
N ALA A 556 12.00 73.11 -13.48
CA ALA A 556 12.53 74.03 -12.50
C ALA A 556 13.88 73.51 -12.00
N ILE A 557 14.89 74.40 -12.01
CA ILE A 557 16.22 74.13 -11.48
C ILE A 557 16.43 75.08 -10.31
N HIS A 558 16.74 74.50 -9.14
CA HIS A 558 17.00 75.26 -7.93
C HIS A 558 18.39 74.89 -7.37
N GLY A 559 19.18 75.89 -7.07
CA GLY A 559 20.50 75.75 -6.50
C GLY A 559 21.15 77.10 -6.24
N THR A 560 22.21 77.15 -5.45
CA THR A 560 22.92 78.41 -5.12
C THR A 560 23.72 78.93 -6.30
N ASP A 561 24.07 78.09 -7.27
CA ASP A 561 24.79 78.46 -8.49
C ASP A 561 24.34 77.56 -9.63
N ILE A 562 23.88 78.10 -10.73
CA ILE A 562 23.43 77.38 -11.91
C ILE A 562 24.41 77.68 -13.04
N LYS A 563 25.22 76.68 -13.39
CA LYS A 563 26.21 76.79 -14.51
C LYS A 563 25.62 76.08 -15.73
N ILE A 564 25.41 76.84 -16.79
CA ILE A 564 25.00 76.37 -18.10
C ILE A 564 26.23 76.52 -18.96
N ASN A 565 26.83 75.40 -19.37
CA ASN A 565 28.01 75.46 -20.31
C ASN A 565 27.44 75.55 -21.73
N GLU A 566 27.90 76.43 -22.48
CA GLU A 566 27.72 76.54 -23.92
C GLU A 566 28.49 75.47 -24.67
#